data_a1eea1d71b469b80463953cc92823026
#
_entry.id   a1eea1d71b469b80463953cc92823026
#
_cell.length_a   1.000
_cell.length_b   1.000
_cell.length_c   1.000
_cell.angle_alpha   90.00
_cell.angle_beta   90.00
_cell.angle_gamma   90.00
#
_symmetry.space_group_name_H-M   'P 1'
#
loop_
_entity.id
_entity.type
_entity.pdbx_description
1 polymer ?
#
loop_
_entity_poly.entity_id
_entity_poly.type
_entity_poly.pdbx_seq_one_letter_code
_entity_poly.pdbx_strand_id
1 'polypeptide(L)'
;MSLPTHAQGIEQMLADIRTEALYTRDLIGRDAFGARVMSALAKVPREQFVPEALRAAAFDDGPLPIGHGQTISQPYIVALMTDLLATQADHRVLEIGTGSGYQTAVLSLLCRQVYSMDLIPDLTRTAAARLTRLGYHNAELRSGNGYAGWPEHAPYDGIIVTAAATHIPPALVDQLRPGGNLVIPVGPPYLSQDLKVVHKDDHGSVTTRSMLGVAFVPLVDHEQIG
;
A
#
# COMPACT_ATOMS: atom_id res chain seq x y z
N MET A 1 1.00 -29.43 -15.77
CA MET A 1 -0.09 -28.79 -15.00
C MET A 1 -0.55 -27.57 -15.76
N SER A 2 -1.85 -27.41 -16.04
CA SER A 2 -2.37 -26.18 -16.65
C SER A 2 -2.30 -25.03 -15.63
N LEU A 3 -1.92 -23.84 -16.10
CA LEU A 3 -1.95 -22.64 -15.28
C LEU A 3 -3.40 -22.42 -14.75
N PRO A 4 -3.56 -21.94 -13.49
CA PRO A 4 -4.89 -21.62 -12.98
C PRO A 4 -5.56 -20.55 -13.85
N THR A 5 -6.87 -20.62 -13.99
CA THR A 5 -7.62 -19.53 -14.63
C THR A 5 -7.53 -18.27 -13.75
N HIS A 6 -7.73 -17.10 -14.33
CA HIS A 6 -7.78 -15.82 -13.59
C HIS A 6 -8.69 -15.90 -12.36
N ALA A 7 -9.89 -16.45 -12.50
CA ALA A 7 -10.84 -16.59 -11.39
C ALA A 7 -10.30 -17.51 -10.27
N GLN A 8 -9.68 -18.63 -10.63
CA GLN A 8 -9.06 -19.56 -9.66
C GLN A 8 -7.89 -18.90 -8.91
N GLY A 9 -7.07 -18.12 -9.62
CA GLY A 9 -5.96 -17.39 -8.99
C GLY A 9 -6.44 -16.37 -7.96
N ILE A 10 -7.47 -15.58 -8.29
CA ILE A 10 -8.09 -14.64 -7.33
C ILE A 10 -8.67 -15.38 -6.13
N GLU A 11 -9.42 -16.47 -6.34
CA GLU A 11 -10.02 -17.23 -5.25
C GLU A 11 -8.96 -17.79 -4.30
N GLN A 12 -7.87 -18.33 -4.83
CA GLN A 12 -6.74 -18.82 -4.04
C GLN A 12 -6.08 -17.68 -3.25
N MET A 13 -5.74 -16.57 -3.89
CA MET A 13 -5.16 -15.39 -3.22
C MET A 13 -6.03 -14.90 -2.06
N LEU A 14 -7.34 -14.83 -2.24
CA LEU A 14 -8.26 -14.42 -1.18
C LEU A 14 -8.36 -15.46 -0.05
N ALA A 15 -8.21 -16.74 -0.35
CA ALA A 15 -8.15 -17.81 0.66
C ALA A 15 -6.85 -17.72 1.48
N ASP A 16 -5.72 -17.48 0.82
CA ASP A 16 -4.43 -17.32 1.48
C ASP A 16 -4.44 -16.08 2.41
N ILE A 17 -4.97 -14.94 1.96
CA ILE A 17 -5.14 -13.74 2.78
C ILE A 17 -5.97 -14.03 4.04
N ARG A 18 -7.07 -14.79 3.94
CA ARG A 18 -7.89 -15.15 5.11
C ARG A 18 -7.12 -16.07 6.07
N THR A 19 -6.35 -17.00 5.53
CA THR A 19 -5.52 -17.93 6.31
C THR A 19 -4.45 -17.18 7.09
N GLU A 20 -3.73 -16.27 6.45
CA GLU A 20 -2.71 -15.43 7.10
C GLU A 20 -3.33 -14.51 8.18
N ALA A 21 -4.52 -13.95 7.95
CA ALA A 21 -5.23 -13.14 8.95
C ALA A 21 -5.53 -13.96 10.22
N LEU A 22 -5.90 -15.24 10.09
CA LEU A 22 -6.11 -16.14 11.22
C LEU A 22 -4.82 -16.46 11.97
N TYR A 23 -3.70 -16.68 11.26
CA TYR A 23 -2.40 -16.96 11.89
C TYR A 23 -1.84 -15.75 12.64
N THR A 24 -2.09 -14.56 12.16
CA THR A 24 -1.57 -13.31 12.75
C THR A 24 -2.55 -12.60 13.68
N ARG A 25 -3.75 -13.16 13.91
CA ARG A 25 -4.85 -12.51 14.64
C ARG A 25 -4.47 -11.93 16.00
N ASP A 26 -3.61 -12.61 16.74
CA ASP A 26 -3.19 -12.17 18.07
C ASP A 26 -2.26 -10.95 18.01
N LEU A 27 -1.57 -10.74 16.87
CA LEU A 27 -0.71 -9.58 16.61
C LEU A 27 -1.51 -8.40 16.07
N ILE A 28 -2.42 -8.67 15.11
CA ILE A 28 -3.16 -7.61 14.41
C ILE A 28 -4.49 -7.25 15.08
N GLY A 29 -4.91 -8.03 16.09
CA GLY A 29 -6.13 -7.80 16.87
C GLY A 29 -7.43 -8.08 16.11
N ARG A 30 -7.38 -8.90 15.05
CA ARG A 30 -8.53 -9.31 14.23
C ARG A 30 -8.25 -10.60 13.49
N ASP A 31 -9.29 -11.37 13.19
CA ASP A 31 -9.22 -12.66 12.49
C ASP A 31 -9.67 -12.60 11.02
N ALA A 32 -10.16 -11.43 10.57
CA ALA A 32 -10.61 -11.18 9.21
C ALA A 32 -10.46 -9.70 8.83
N PHE A 33 -10.39 -9.41 7.54
CA PHE A 33 -10.41 -8.07 6.99
C PHE A 33 -11.80 -7.65 6.53
N GLY A 34 -12.04 -6.34 6.48
CA GLY A 34 -13.32 -5.77 6.09
C GLY A 34 -13.76 -6.21 4.68
N ALA A 35 -15.06 -6.47 4.51
CA ALA A 35 -15.63 -6.94 3.25
C ALA A 35 -15.33 -6.00 2.06
N ARG A 36 -15.24 -4.67 2.31
CA ARG A 36 -14.89 -3.69 1.28
C ARG A 36 -13.46 -3.90 0.78
N VAL A 37 -12.50 -4.14 1.67
CA VAL A 37 -11.09 -4.41 1.33
C VAL A 37 -10.98 -5.70 0.52
N MET A 38 -11.59 -6.79 1.01
CA MET A 38 -11.57 -8.08 0.31
C MET A 38 -12.25 -7.99 -1.06
N SER A 39 -13.35 -7.22 -1.19
CA SER A 39 -14.00 -6.97 -2.48
C SER A 39 -13.14 -6.15 -3.44
N ALA A 40 -12.37 -5.18 -2.95
CA ALA A 40 -11.45 -4.40 -3.78
C ALA A 40 -10.32 -5.28 -4.33
N LEU A 41 -9.70 -6.10 -3.46
CA LEU A 41 -8.66 -7.06 -3.85
C LEU A 41 -9.16 -8.07 -4.89
N ALA A 42 -10.41 -8.54 -4.77
CA ALA A 42 -11.02 -9.44 -5.73
C ALA A 42 -11.24 -8.81 -7.12
N LYS A 43 -11.39 -7.49 -7.19
CA LYS A 43 -11.69 -6.75 -8.43
C LYS A 43 -10.47 -6.24 -9.16
N VAL A 44 -9.37 -5.98 -8.44
CA VAL A 44 -8.15 -5.45 -9.05
C VAL A 44 -7.36 -6.59 -9.71
N PRO A 45 -7.14 -6.56 -11.04
CA PRO A 45 -6.45 -7.63 -11.76
C PRO A 45 -4.94 -7.59 -11.47
N ARG A 46 -4.51 -8.22 -10.39
CA ARG A 46 -3.13 -8.13 -9.87
C ARG A 46 -2.08 -8.54 -10.91
N GLU A 47 -2.38 -9.48 -11.79
CA GLU A 47 -1.50 -9.91 -12.87
C GLU A 47 -1.21 -8.81 -13.91
N GLN A 48 -2.01 -7.75 -13.94
CA GLN A 48 -1.75 -6.57 -14.78
C GLN A 48 -0.71 -5.61 -14.17
N PHE A 49 -0.33 -5.84 -12.91
CA PHE A 49 0.61 -4.99 -12.14
C PHE A 49 1.98 -5.63 -11.95
N VAL A 50 2.22 -6.78 -12.54
CA VAL A 50 3.51 -7.49 -12.54
C VAL A 50 4.07 -7.58 -13.97
N PRO A 51 5.40 -7.79 -14.14
CA PRO A 51 5.99 -8.11 -15.42
C PRO A 51 5.32 -9.34 -16.06
N GLU A 52 5.27 -9.38 -17.38
CA GLU A 52 4.61 -10.46 -18.13
C GLU A 52 5.12 -11.86 -17.74
N ALA A 53 6.43 -12.00 -17.55
CA ALA A 53 7.06 -13.26 -17.15
C ALA A 53 6.62 -13.77 -15.76
N LEU A 54 6.05 -12.88 -14.91
CA LEU A 54 5.64 -13.19 -13.54
C LEU A 54 4.11 -13.28 -13.38
N ARG A 55 3.32 -13.14 -14.45
CA ARG A 55 1.85 -13.17 -14.38
C ARG A 55 1.31 -14.47 -13.79
N ALA A 56 1.98 -15.59 -14.04
CA ALA A 56 1.59 -16.89 -13.50
C ALA A 56 1.67 -16.95 -11.96
N ALA A 57 2.64 -16.21 -11.38
CA ALA A 57 2.87 -16.12 -9.94
C ALA A 57 2.15 -14.91 -9.29
N ALA A 58 1.39 -14.12 -10.05
CA ALA A 58 0.82 -12.87 -9.56
C ALA A 58 -0.12 -13.05 -8.36
N PHE A 59 -0.74 -14.21 -8.23
CA PHE A 59 -1.69 -14.54 -7.16
C PHE A 59 -1.06 -15.30 -5.99
N ASP A 60 0.23 -15.68 -6.08
CA ASP A 60 0.95 -16.30 -4.97
C ASP A 60 1.08 -15.30 -3.81
N ASP A 61 0.99 -15.78 -2.58
CA ASP A 61 1.07 -14.93 -1.39
C ASP A 61 2.53 -14.56 -1.05
N GLY A 62 3.13 -13.78 -1.93
CA GLY A 62 4.49 -13.27 -1.81
C GLY A 62 4.71 -11.97 -2.59
N PRO A 63 5.79 -11.23 -2.28
CA PRO A 63 6.22 -10.08 -3.07
C PRO A 63 6.82 -10.54 -4.40
N LEU A 64 6.66 -9.75 -5.46
CA LEU A 64 7.24 -10.01 -6.77
C LEU A 64 8.01 -8.79 -7.28
N PRO A 65 9.16 -8.99 -7.98
CA PRO A 65 9.94 -7.88 -8.52
C PRO A 65 9.18 -7.17 -9.66
N ILE A 66 9.25 -5.83 -9.66
CA ILE A 66 8.64 -4.97 -10.68
C ILE A 66 9.65 -4.11 -11.45
N GLY A 67 10.94 -4.38 -11.26
CA GLY A 67 12.04 -3.57 -11.81
C GLY A 67 12.54 -2.52 -10.83
N HIS A 68 13.63 -1.85 -11.17
CA HIS A 68 14.28 -0.81 -10.38
C HIS A 68 14.61 -1.23 -8.92
N GLY A 69 14.83 -2.52 -8.67
CA GLY A 69 15.02 -3.04 -7.30
C GLY A 69 13.77 -2.99 -6.41
N GLN A 70 12.59 -2.71 -6.99
CA GLN A 70 11.33 -2.60 -6.26
C GLN A 70 10.45 -3.83 -6.44
N THR A 71 9.46 -3.98 -5.55
CA THR A 71 8.53 -5.10 -5.56
C THR A 71 7.08 -4.64 -5.46
N ILE A 72 6.15 -5.43 -6.01
CA ILE A 72 4.76 -5.40 -5.58
C ILE A 72 4.65 -6.17 -4.27
N SER A 73 3.98 -5.60 -3.28
CA SER A 73 3.84 -6.21 -1.94
C SER A 73 3.05 -7.52 -1.97
N GLN A 74 3.32 -8.40 -1.00
CA GLN A 74 2.53 -9.61 -0.73
C GLN A 74 1.04 -9.27 -0.60
N PRO A 75 0.11 -10.06 -1.19
CA PRO A 75 -1.32 -9.81 -1.12
C PRO A 75 -1.88 -9.64 0.30
N TYR A 76 -1.44 -10.48 1.23
CA TYR A 76 -1.82 -10.36 2.65
C TYR A 76 -1.42 -8.99 3.24
N ILE A 77 -0.21 -8.50 2.96
CA ILE A 77 0.28 -7.21 3.47
C ILE A 77 -0.53 -6.04 2.87
N VAL A 78 -0.89 -6.12 1.58
CA VAL A 78 -1.78 -5.14 0.94
C VAL A 78 -3.15 -5.12 1.64
N ALA A 79 -3.73 -6.29 1.91
CA ALA A 79 -5.00 -6.42 2.63
C ALA A 79 -4.92 -5.81 4.03
N LEU A 80 -3.91 -6.18 4.80
CA LEU A 80 -3.69 -5.72 6.17
C LEU A 80 -3.51 -4.19 6.24
N MET A 81 -2.60 -3.64 5.45
CA MET A 81 -2.32 -2.20 5.48
C MET A 81 -3.53 -1.38 5.02
N THR A 82 -4.26 -1.85 4.01
CA THR A 82 -5.48 -1.21 3.53
C THR A 82 -6.60 -1.23 4.59
N ASP A 83 -6.75 -2.35 5.30
CA ASP A 83 -7.75 -2.49 6.35
C ASP A 83 -7.41 -1.63 7.58
N LEU A 84 -6.12 -1.57 7.97
CA LEU A 84 -5.62 -0.71 9.06
C LEU A 84 -5.76 0.78 8.75
N LEU A 85 -5.73 1.17 7.48
CA LEU A 85 -5.92 2.54 7.04
C LEU A 85 -7.36 3.04 7.31
N ALA A 86 -8.33 2.13 7.40
CA ALA A 86 -9.74 2.37 7.74
C ALA A 86 -10.44 3.41 6.85
N THR A 87 -10.16 3.38 5.53
CA THR A 87 -10.70 4.36 4.57
C THR A 87 -12.22 4.28 4.40
N GLN A 88 -12.83 5.45 4.11
CA GLN A 88 -14.23 5.59 3.73
C GLN A 88 -14.34 6.06 2.26
N ALA A 89 -15.55 5.94 1.69
CA ALA A 89 -15.79 6.22 0.27
C ALA A 89 -15.57 7.69 -0.12
N ASP A 90 -15.69 8.61 0.81
CA ASP A 90 -15.50 10.06 0.62
C ASP A 90 -14.07 10.53 0.96
N HIS A 91 -13.21 9.63 1.42
CA HIS A 91 -11.86 9.96 1.87
C HIS A 91 -10.92 10.35 0.72
N ARG A 92 -9.92 11.16 1.07
CA ARG A 92 -8.73 11.50 0.26
C ARG A 92 -7.51 10.86 0.91
N VAL A 93 -6.82 10.01 0.18
CA VAL A 93 -5.71 9.20 0.69
C VAL A 93 -4.42 9.57 0.00
N LEU A 94 -3.33 9.68 0.77
CA LEU A 94 -1.97 9.76 0.26
C LEU A 94 -1.31 8.39 0.31
N GLU A 95 -0.74 7.96 -0.78
CA GLU A 95 0.13 6.78 -0.89
C GLU A 95 1.57 7.23 -1.19
N ILE A 96 2.52 6.71 -0.42
CA ILE A 96 3.95 6.86 -0.65
C ILE A 96 4.52 5.51 -1.06
N GLY A 97 5.08 5.43 -2.28
CA GLY A 97 5.56 4.20 -2.90
C GLY A 97 4.56 3.66 -3.92
N THR A 98 4.31 4.40 -5.01
CA THR A 98 3.40 3.99 -6.10
C THR A 98 3.77 2.62 -6.67
N GLY A 99 5.07 2.38 -6.89
CA GLY A 99 5.58 1.14 -7.47
C GLY A 99 4.88 0.76 -8.76
N SER A 100 4.23 -0.40 -8.79
CA SER A 100 3.45 -0.86 -9.95
C SER A 100 2.10 -0.17 -10.11
N GLY A 101 1.59 0.53 -9.06
CA GLY A 101 0.25 1.10 -8.98
C GLY A 101 -0.82 0.13 -8.45
N TYR A 102 -0.45 -1.06 -7.95
CA TYR A 102 -1.42 -2.04 -7.46
C TYR A 102 -2.15 -1.55 -6.21
N GLN A 103 -1.41 -1.07 -5.20
CA GLN A 103 -2.02 -0.50 -3.99
C GLN A 103 -2.85 0.73 -4.33
N THR A 104 -2.39 1.57 -5.26
CA THR A 104 -3.17 2.71 -5.79
C THR A 104 -4.51 2.26 -6.37
N ALA A 105 -4.52 1.20 -7.19
CA ALA A 105 -5.75 0.64 -7.77
C ALA A 105 -6.72 0.10 -6.71
N VAL A 106 -6.19 -0.58 -5.68
CA VAL A 106 -7.01 -1.08 -4.54
C VAL A 106 -7.65 0.10 -3.81
N LEU A 107 -6.88 1.13 -3.47
CA LEU A 107 -7.37 2.35 -2.81
C LEU A 107 -8.40 3.10 -3.67
N SER A 108 -8.22 3.14 -4.99
CA SER A 108 -9.14 3.79 -5.94
C SER A 108 -10.56 3.22 -5.89
N LEU A 109 -10.72 1.96 -5.49
CA LEU A 109 -12.03 1.32 -5.30
C LEU A 109 -12.64 1.58 -3.90
N LEU A 110 -11.88 2.16 -2.98
CA LEU A 110 -12.26 2.30 -1.57
C LEU A 110 -12.50 3.74 -1.14
N CYS A 111 -11.91 4.72 -1.84
CA CYS A 111 -11.98 6.12 -1.46
C CYS A 111 -12.27 7.04 -2.66
N ARG A 112 -12.58 8.30 -2.38
CA ARG A 112 -12.93 9.30 -3.40
C ARG A 112 -11.75 9.68 -4.28
N GLN A 113 -10.57 9.84 -3.68
CA GLN A 113 -9.36 10.32 -4.37
C GLN A 113 -8.11 9.69 -3.77
N VAL A 114 -7.21 9.22 -4.63
CA VAL A 114 -5.88 8.77 -4.25
C VAL A 114 -4.84 9.75 -4.81
N TYR A 115 -3.93 10.19 -3.95
CA TYR A 115 -2.70 10.89 -4.34
C TYR A 115 -1.56 9.91 -4.11
N SER A 116 -0.79 9.59 -5.13
CA SER A 116 0.26 8.57 -5.03
C SER A 116 1.60 9.13 -5.47
N MET A 117 2.64 8.88 -4.69
CA MET A 117 4.00 9.38 -4.95
C MET A 117 5.00 8.25 -5.02
N ASP A 118 5.95 8.38 -5.96
CA ASP A 118 7.12 7.53 -6.01
C ASP A 118 8.37 8.38 -6.28
N LEU A 119 9.50 7.96 -5.72
CA LEU A 119 10.77 8.64 -6.00
C LEU A 119 11.28 8.36 -7.41
N ILE A 120 10.91 7.20 -8.00
CA ILE A 120 11.38 6.72 -9.30
C ILE A 120 10.42 7.19 -10.41
N PRO A 121 10.81 8.16 -11.28
CA PRO A 121 9.91 8.73 -12.29
C PRO A 121 9.36 7.69 -13.28
N ASP A 122 10.17 6.68 -13.64
CA ASP A 122 9.74 5.63 -14.55
C ASP A 122 8.61 4.75 -13.98
N LEU A 123 8.66 4.45 -12.68
CA LEU A 123 7.57 3.74 -12.01
C LEU A 123 6.30 4.58 -12.00
N THR A 124 6.39 5.85 -11.60
CA THR A 124 5.25 6.79 -11.61
C THR A 124 4.61 6.87 -13.00
N ARG A 125 5.41 7.06 -14.04
CA ARG A 125 4.93 7.17 -15.43
C ARG A 125 4.24 5.89 -15.90
N THR A 126 4.86 4.73 -15.62
CA THR A 126 4.35 3.42 -16.03
C THR A 126 3.07 3.07 -15.26
N ALA A 127 3.01 3.36 -13.96
CA ALA A 127 1.83 3.16 -13.13
C ALA A 127 0.67 4.06 -13.60
N ALA A 128 0.90 5.34 -13.88
CA ALA A 128 -0.11 6.26 -14.38
C ALA A 128 -0.75 5.75 -15.68
N ALA A 129 0.07 5.34 -16.66
CA ALA A 129 -0.44 4.77 -17.92
C ALA A 129 -1.25 3.49 -17.70
N ARG A 130 -0.80 2.62 -16.77
CA ARG A 130 -1.50 1.39 -16.42
C ARG A 130 -2.84 1.65 -15.76
N LEU A 131 -2.88 2.53 -14.76
CA LEU A 131 -4.10 2.90 -14.04
C LEU A 131 -5.13 3.51 -14.99
N THR A 132 -4.72 4.43 -15.86
CA THR A 132 -5.61 5.01 -16.88
C THR A 132 -6.17 3.95 -17.82
N ARG A 133 -5.34 3.05 -18.34
CA ARG A 133 -5.76 1.94 -19.22
C ARG A 133 -6.75 0.99 -18.54
N LEU A 134 -6.61 0.78 -17.22
CA LEU A 134 -7.48 -0.10 -16.43
C LEU A 134 -8.72 0.62 -15.86
N GLY A 135 -8.89 1.93 -16.15
CA GLY A 135 -10.10 2.68 -15.76
C GLY A 135 -10.08 3.27 -14.35
N TYR A 136 -8.93 3.34 -13.68
CA TYR A 136 -8.79 4.00 -12.38
C TYR A 136 -8.48 5.50 -12.61
N HIS A 137 -9.52 6.34 -12.59
CA HIS A 137 -9.43 7.76 -12.95
C HIS A 137 -9.41 8.71 -11.74
N ASN A 138 -9.56 8.20 -10.52
CA ASN A 138 -9.53 8.95 -9.27
C ASN A 138 -8.17 8.83 -8.55
N ALA A 139 -7.10 8.61 -9.30
CA ALA A 139 -5.73 8.60 -8.81
C ALA A 139 -4.91 9.68 -9.52
N GLU A 140 -4.25 10.52 -8.74
CA GLU A 140 -3.27 11.50 -9.23
C GLU A 140 -1.88 11.06 -8.77
N LEU A 141 -0.92 10.97 -9.72
CA LEU A 141 0.40 10.47 -9.48
C LEU A 141 1.46 11.53 -9.73
N ARG A 142 2.48 11.61 -8.87
CA ARG A 142 3.68 12.41 -9.13
C ARG A 142 4.95 11.74 -8.62
N SER A 143 6.09 12.12 -9.20
CA SER A 143 7.40 11.76 -8.67
C SER A 143 7.84 12.79 -7.64
N GLY A 144 8.44 12.31 -6.53
CA GLY A 144 8.90 13.19 -5.46
C GLY A 144 9.41 12.45 -4.23
N ASN A 145 9.97 13.22 -3.28
CA ASN A 145 10.48 12.69 -2.02
C ASN A 145 9.32 12.31 -1.08
N GLY A 146 9.17 11.00 -0.81
CA GLY A 146 8.11 10.47 0.05
C GLY A 146 8.19 10.95 1.50
N TYR A 147 9.37 11.30 2.01
CA TYR A 147 9.53 11.87 3.36
C TYR A 147 8.85 13.24 3.50
N ALA A 148 8.75 14.01 2.42
CA ALA A 148 8.10 15.32 2.40
C ALA A 148 6.57 15.23 2.24
N GLY A 149 6.05 14.10 1.77
CA GLY A 149 4.64 13.96 1.44
C GLY A 149 4.22 14.85 0.27
N TRP A 150 2.92 15.21 0.27
CA TRP A 150 2.33 16.04 -0.79
C TRP A 150 1.45 17.16 -0.19
N PRO A 151 2.08 18.23 0.33
CA PRO A 151 1.39 19.26 1.12
C PRO A 151 0.31 20.01 0.37
N GLU A 152 0.39 20.12 -0.96
CA GLU A 152 -0.57 20.87 -1.79
C GLU A 152 -1.98 20.27 -1.73
N HIS A 153 -2.11 19.01 -1.37
CA HIS A 153 -3.40 18.32 -1.27
C HIS A 153 -3.79 17.95 0.17
N ALA A 154 -2.95 18.30 1.14
CA ALA A 154 -3.25 18.06 2.57
C ALA A 154 -4.45 18.92 3.04
N PRO A 155 -5.14 18.53 4.12
CA PRO A 155 -4.92 17.32 4.90
C PRO A 155 -5.54 16.06 4.26
N TYR A 156 -4.95 14.89 4.57
CA TYR A 156 -5.42 13.59 4.11
C TYR A 156 -6.21 12.86 5.19
N ASP A 157 -7.22 12.11 4.76
CA ASP A 157 -8.03 11.26 5.65
C ASP A 157 -7.27 10.01 6.11
N GLY A 158 -6.32 9.56 5.29
CA GLY A 158 -5.42 8.47 5.58
C GLY A 158 -4.15 8.56 4.76
N ILE A 159 -3.05 8.05 5.30
CA ILE A 159 -1.75 8.00 4.62
C ILE A 159 -1.22 6.57 4.71
N ILE A 160 -0.79 6.00 3.59
CA ILE A 160 -0.16 4.68 3.54
C ILE A 160 1.24 4.79 2.92
N VAL A 161 2.22 4.18 3.56
CA VAL A 161 3.61 4.15 3.08
C VAL A 161 3.99 2.71 2.79
N THR A 162 4.29 2.39 1.54
CA THR A 162 4.60 1.04 1.07
C THR A 162 6.10 0.81 0.87
N ALA A 163 6.91 1.58 1.58
CA ALA A 163 8.36 1.45 1.69
C ALA A 163 8.77 1.68 3.16
N ALA A 164 9.87 1.07 3.61
CA ALA A 164 10.30 1.15 5.00
C ALA A 164 11.07 2.44 5.30
N ALA A 165 10.53 3.27 6.19
CA ALA A 165 11.19 4.46 6.67
C ALA A 165 12.06 4.15 7.90
N THR A 166 13.16 4.88 8.10
CA THR A 166 14.00 4.76 9.30
C THR A 166 13.33 5.33 10.55
N HIS A 167 12.38 6.23 10.37
CA HIS A 167 11.55 6.85 11.40
C HIS A 167 10.21 7.30 10.79
N ILE A 168 9.22 7.60 11.62
CA ILE A 168 7.95 8.17 11.16
C ILE A 168 8.22 9.61 10.69
N PRO A 169 8.03 9.95 9.38
CA PRO A 169 8.29 11.30 8.88
C PRO A 169 7.31 12.30 9.50
N PRO A 170 7.80 13.37 10.18
CA PRO A 170 6.92 14.39 10.79
C PRO A 170 5.99 15.05 9.77
N ALA A 171 6.49 15.31 8.55
CA ALA A 171 5.68 15.91 7.48
C ALA A 171 4.43 15.08 7.11
N LEU A 172 4.49 13.75 7.20
CA LEU A 172 3.33 12.91 6.94
C LEU A 172 2.31 12.99 8.09
N VAL A 173 2.79 13.07 9.34
CA VAL A 173 1.91 13.27 10.52
C VAL A 173 1.23 14.64 10.46
N ASP A 174 1.96 15.69 10.05
CA ASP A 174 1.41 17.04 9.89
C ASP A 174 0.32 17.09 8.82
N GLN A 175 0.50 16.35 7.71
CA GLN A 175 -0.44 16.25 6.60
C GLN A 175 -1.63 15.32 6.86
N LEU A 176 -1.61 14.55 7.96
CA LEU A 176 -2.74 13.72 8.38
C LEU A 176 -3.80 14.56 9.11
N ARG A 177 -5.06 14.44 8.71
CA ARG A 177 -6.15 15.11 9.42
C ARG A 177 -6.38 14.52 10.81
N PRO A 178 -6.99 15.27 11.74
CA PRO A 178 -7.59 14.69 12.95
C PRO A 178 -8.57 13.55 12.59
N GLY A 179 -8.59 12.48 13.38
CA GLY A 179 -9.34 11.24 13.13
C GLY A 179 -8.71 10.29 12.11
N GLY A 180 -7.58 10.66 11.45
CA GLY A 180 -6.93 9.88 10.41
C GLY A 180 -5.92 8.85 10.93
N ASN A 181 -5.57 7.89 10.05
CA ASN A 181 -4.52 6.90 10.27
C ASN A 181 -3.39 7.04 9.25
N LEU A 182 -2.14 6.91 9.72
CA LEU A 182 -0.96 6.69 8.88
C LEU A 182 -0.47 5.26 9.13
N VAL A 183 -0.38 4.46 8.07
CA VAL A 183 0.12 3.08 8.12
C VAL A 183 1.47 3.03 7.44
N ILE A 184 2.53 2.64 8.18
CA ILE A 184 3.92 2.76 7.74
C ILE A 184 4.81 1.68 8.34
N PRO A 185 5.66 0.99 7.55
CA PRO A 185 6.75 0.18 8.06
C PRO A 185 7.90 1.07 8.52
N VAL A 186 8.39 0.82 9.75
CA VAL A 186 9.48 1.61 10.36
C VAL A 186 10.57 0.68 10.88
N GLY A 187 11.79 0.91 10.45
CA GLY A 187 12.96 0.15 10.88
C GLY A 187 14.16 0.33 9.96
N PRO A 188 15.26 -0.35 10.28
CA PRO A 188 16.48 -0.23 9.48
C PRO A 188 16.31 -0.85 8.09
N PRO A 189 16.96 -0.27 7.06
CA PRO A 189 16.96 -0.82 5.70
C PRO A 189 17.43 -2.28 5.66
N TYR A 190 16.76 -3.11 4.85
CA TYR A 190 17.11 -4.52 4.59
C TYR A 190 17.08 -5.45 5.83
N LEU A 191 16.51 -5.00 6.95
CA LEU A 191 16.24 -5.82 8.13
C LEU A 191 14.73 -5.89 8.37
N SER A 192 14.32 -6.57 9.45
CA SER A 192 12.91 -6.58 9.85
C SER A 192 12.48 -5.18 10.32
N GLN A 193 11.36 -4.71 9.80
CA GLN A 193 10.74 -3.45 10.23
C GLN A 193 9.44 -3.75 11.00
N ASP A 194 9.03 -2.82 11.85
CA ASP A 194 7.71 -2.85 12.50
C ASP A 194 6.67 -2.16 11.61
N LEU A 195 5.62 -2.85 11.24
CA LEU A 195 4.44 -2.19 10.68
C LEU A 195 3.75 -1.40 11.79
N LYS A 196 3.67 -0.09 11.61
CA LYS A 196 3.07 0.84 12.59
C LYS A 196 1.80 1.47 12.07
N VAL A 197 0.85 1.66 12.98
CA VAL A 197 -0.31 2.52 12.78
C VAL A 197 -0.16 3.73 13.68
N VAL A 198 -0.09 4.90 13.07
CA VAL A 198 -0.09 6.20 13.74
C VAL A 198 -1.51 6.75 13.62
N HIS A 199 -2.17 6.98 14.73
CA HIS A 199 -3.49 7.58 14.79
C HIS A 199 -3.40 8.99 15.35
N LYS A 200 -4.00 9.95 14.64
CA LYS A 200 -4.15 11.33 15.10
C LYS A 200 -5.61 11.51 15.55
N ASP A 201 -5.82 11.70 16.84
CA ASP A 201 -7.17 11.85 17.38
C ASP A 201 -7.82 13.20 16.98
N ASP A 202 -9.10 13.40 17.31
CA ASP A 202 -9.85 14.61 16.96
C ASP A 202 -9.29 15.89 17.63
N HIS A 203 -8.46 15.75 18.66
CA HIS A 203 -7.77 16.84 19.35
C HIS A 203 -6.35 17.08 18.83
N GLY A 204 -5.90 16.29 17.83
CA GLY A 204 -4.56 16.36 17.24
C GLY A 204 -3.49 15.58 18.00
N SER A 205 -3.83 14.85 19.07
CA SER A 205 -2.88 13.99 19.78
C SER A 205 -2.54 12.76 18.94
N VAL A 206 -1.27 12.39 18.97
CA VAL A 206 -0.74 11.29 18.13
C VAL A 206 -0.42 10.08 18.99
N THR A 207 -0.98 8.94 18.64
CA THR A 207 -0.65 7.63 19.23
C THR A 207 -0.08 6.71 18.17
N THR A 208 0.85 5.82 18.57
CA THR A 208 1.47 4.86 17.67
C THR A 208 1.35 3.45 18.23
N ARG A 209 0.94 2.51 17.38
CA ARG A 209 0.83 1.09 17.70
C ARG A 209 1.62 0.27 16.71
N SER A 210 2.48 -0.64 17.21
CA SER A 210 3.13 -1.67 16.38
C SER A 210 2.18 -2.84 16.17
N MET A 211 2.19 -3.39 14.96
CA MET A 211 1.32 -4.50 14.55
C MET A 211 2.11 -5.80 14.46
N LEU A 212 2.92 -5.96 13.44
CA LEU A 212 3.76 -7.15 13.21
C LEU A 212 5.04 -6.77 12.47
N GLY A 213 6.02 -7.68 12.48
CA GLY A 213 7.25 -7.56 11.71
C GLY A 213 6.99 -7.75 10.21
N VAL A 214 7.60 -6.89 9.39
CA VAL A 214 7.49 -6.87 7.93
C VAL A 214 8.86 -6.67 7.29
N ALA A 215 8.94 -6.91 5.97
CA ALA A 215 10.13 -6.63 5.18
C ALA A 215 9.74 -5.85 3.92
N PHE A 216 10.10 -4.57 3.89
CA PHE A 216 9.88 -3.68 2.75
C PHE A 216 11.20 -3.18 2.18
N VAL A 217 11.16 -2.78 0.91
CA VAL A 217 12.22 -1.97 0.31
C VAL A 217 12.34 -0.63 1.06
N PRO A 218 13.55 -0.05 1.16
CA PRO A 218 13.72 1.19 1.91
C PRO A 218 12.99 2.38 1.26
N LEU A 219 12.38 3.22 2.08
CA LEU A 219 12.00 4.57 1.69
C LEU A 219 13.29 5.40 1.61
N VAL A 220 13.63 5.86 0.42
CA VAL A 220 14.83 6.64 0.14
C VAL A 220 14.47 8.06 -0.29
N ASP A 221 15.40 9.00 -0.09
CA ASP A 221 15.35 10.34 -0.63
C ASP A 221 16.35 10.53 -1.79
N HIS A 222 16.36 11.70 -2.41
CA HIS A 222 17.24 11.99 -3.55
C HIS A 222 18.73 11.91 -3.19
N GLU A 223 19.11 12.11 -1.94
CA GLU A 223 20.51 12.09 -1.49
C GLU A 223 21.04 10.66 -1.38
N GLN A 224 20.17 9.66 -1.30
CA GLN A 224 20.52 8.25 -1.10
C GLN A 224 20.59 7.43 -2.42
N ILE A 225 20.27 8.05 -3.55
CA ILE A 225 20.30 7.40 -4.89
C ILE A 225 21.59 7.77 -5.67
N GLY A 226 22.55 8.50 -5.07
CA GLY A 226 23.83 8.89 -5.67
C GLY A 226 24.85 7.77 -5.69
#